data_c0c2a979e540253c3fa2ffe78e5d1d8e
#
_entry.id   c0c2a979e540253c3fa2ffe78e5d1d8e
#
_cell.length_a   1.000
_cell.length_b   1.000
_cell.length_c   1.000
_cell.angle_alpha   90.00
_cell.angle_beta   90.00
_cell.angle_gamma   90.00
#
_symmetry.space_group_name_H-M   'P 1'
#
loop_
_entity.id
_entity.type
_entity.pdbx_description
1 polymer ?
#
loop_
_entity_poly.entity_id
_entity_poly.type
_entity_poly.pdbx_seq_one_letter_code
_entity_poly.pdbx_strand_id
1 'polypeptide(L)'
;MRILIVEDEVRLAEALAQIMAEQKYQVDQVHNGADGLDYALTAQYDVIVLDVMLPKLDGLEVARRLRSAHVSTPILMLTARDEISDKVKGLDCGADDYMTKPFDTSE
;
A
#
# COMPACT_ATOMS: atom_id res chain seq x y z
N MET A 1 13.70 -5.34 8.41
CA MET A 1 12.32 -5.37 7.92
C MET A 1 12.28 -4.86 6.50
N ARG A 2 11.50 -5.52 5.68
CA ARG A 2 11.39 -5.17 4.27
C ARG A 2 9.96 -4.72 3.96
N ILE A 3 9.83 -3.55 3.37
CA ILE A 3 8.53 -2.89 3.17
C ILE A 3 8.34 -2.59 1.70
N LEU A 4 7.15 -2.89 1.20
CA LEU A 4 6.75 -2.51 -0.15
C LEU A 4 5.77 -1.35 -0.04
N ILE A 5 6.04 -0.28 -0.78
CA ILE A 5 5.13 0.86 -0.87
C ILE A 5 4.55 0.88 -2.28
N VAL A 6 3.22 0.86 -2.36
CA VAL A 6 2.48 0.91 -3.63
C VAL A 6 1.66 2.19 -3.62
N GLU A 7 2.16 3.21 -4.27
CA GLU A 7 1.57 4.55 -4.24
C GLU A 7 1.90 5.26 -5.55
N ASP A 8 0.88 5.71 -6.26
CA ASP A 8 1.08 6.34 -7.58
C ASP A 8 1.59 7.77 -7.49
N GLU A 9 1.38 8.43 -6.37
CA GLU A 9 1.92 9.77 -6.18
C GLU A 9 3.38 9.65 -5.77
N VAL A 10 4.27 9.91 -6.71
CA VAL A 10 5.69 9.61 -6.54
C VAL A 10 6.29 10.35 -5.35
N ARG A 11 5.92 11.63 -5.15
CA ARG A 11 6.45 12.39 -4.03
C ARG A 11 6.07 11.80 -2.69
N LEU A 12 4.82 11.34 -2.57
CA LEU A 12 4.37 10.72 -1.34
C LEU A 12 5.09 9.40 -1.12
N ALA A 13 5.22 8.59 -2.17
CA ALA A 13 5.94 7.33 -2.06
C ALA A 13 7.37 7.55 -1.62
N GLU A 14 8.04 8.55 -2.19
CA GLU A 14 9.42 8.86 -1.82
C GLU A 14 9.54 9.35 -0.39
N ALA A 15 8.60 10.17 0.05
CA ALA A 15 8.62 10.68 1.42
C ALA A 15 8.44 9.53 2.42
N LEU A 16 7.50 8.65 2.16
CA LEU A 16 7.28 7.49 3.03
C LEU A 16 8.50 6.58 3.04
N ALA A 17 9.07 6.34 1.86
CA ALA A 17 10.24 5.48 1.75
C ALA A 17 11.42 6.06 2.53
N GLN A 18 11.60 7.38 2.46
CA GLN A 18 12.70 8.02 3.17
C GLN A 18 12.53 7.89 4.68
N ILE A 19 11.31 8.11 5.17
CA ILE A 19 11.04 7.97 6.60
C ILE A 19 11.37 6.56 7.06
N MET A 20 10.96 5.56 6.29
CA MET A 20 11.19 4.18 6.66
C MET A 20 12.65 3.79 6.53
N ALA A 21 13.33 4.32 5.52
CA ALA A 21 14.76 4.05 5.36
C ALA A 21 15.57 4.62 6.51
N GLU A 22 15.14 5.74 7.09
CA GLU A 22 15.79 6.30 8.26
C GLU A 22 15.70 5.38 9.46
N GLN A 23 14.71 4.50 9.48
CA GLN A 23 14.59 3.47 10.50
C GLN A 23 15.35 2.19 10.12
N LYS A 24 16.14 2.26 9.07
CA LYS A 24 16.97 1.15 8.58
C LYS A 24 16.17 -0.01 8.00
N TYR A 25 14.96 0.25 7.52
CA TYR A 25 14.19 -0.74 6.81
C TYR A 25 14.58 -0.73 5.33
N GLN A 26 14.48 -1.88 4.69
CA GLN A 26 14.61 -1.98 3.24
C GLN A 26 13.27 -1.65 2.62
N VAL A 27 13.25 -0.74 1.67
CA VAL A 27 12.00 -0.27 1.09
C VAL A 27 12.05 -0.36 -0.42
N ASP A 28 11.04 -0.99 -1.00
CA ASP A 28 10.80 -0.97 -2.45
C ASP A 28 9.59 -0.11 -2.72
N GLN A 29 9.61 0.63 -3.82
CA GLN A 29 8.50 1.48 -4.22
C GLN A 29 8.04 1.08 -5.59
N VAL A 30 6.72 0.99 -5.78
CA VAL A 30 6.10 0.86 -7.09
C VAL A 30 4.92 1.82 -7.13
N HIS A 31 4.43 2.13 -8.32
CA HIS A 31 3.53 3.26 -8.50
C HIS A 31 2.23 2.89 -9.18
N ASN A 32 1.92 1.62 -9.29
CA ASN A 32 0.62 1.17 -9.79
C ASN A 32 0.31 -0.19 -9.17
N GLY A 33 -0.96 -0.57 -9.27
CA GLY A 33 -1.41 -1.80 -8.63
C GLY A 33 -0.89 -3.06 -9.28
N ALA A 34 -0.70 -3.05 -10.59
CA ALA A 34 -0.20 -4.24 -11.28
C ALA A 34 1.22 -4.57 -10.84
N ASP A 35 2.08 -3.56 -10.76
CA ASP A 35 3.44 -3.76 -10.26
C ASP A 35 3.43 -4.12 -8.79
N GLY A 36 2.53 -3.51 -8.02
CA GLY A 36 2.43 -3.83 -6.59
C GLY A 36 2.08 -5.28 -6.37
N LEU A 37 1.12 -5.78 -7.12
CA LEU A 37 0.75 -7.18 -7.02
C LEU A 37 1.92 -8.10 -7.42
N ASP A 38 2.58 -7.77 -8.52
CA ASP A 38 3.69 -8.58 -9.00
C ASP A 38 4.83 -8.65 -7.98
N TYR A 39 5.22 -7.51 -7.43
CA TYR A 39 6.28 -7.47 -6.42
C TYR A 39 5.88 -8.25 -5.18
N ALA A 40 4.64 -8.08 -4.73
CA ALA A 40 4.19 -8.73 -3.50
C ALA A 40 4.09 -10.25 -3.67
N LEU A 41 3.83 -10.72 -4.88
CA LEU A 41 3.75 -12.17 -5.13
C LEU A 41 5.13 -12.80 -5.28
N THR A 42 6.13 -12.03 -5.71
CA THR A 42 7.43 -12.62 -6.07
C THR A 42 8.51 -12.39 -5.03
N ALA A 43 8.26 -11.55 -4.04
CA ALA A 43 9.24 -11.29 -2.98
C ALA A 43 8.54 -11.33 -1.64
N GLN A 44 9.31 -11.52 -0.58
CA GLN A 44 8.74 -11.53 0.76
C GLN A 44 8.92 -10.17 1.40
N TYR A 45 7.80 -9.61 1.83
CA TYR A 45 7.80 -8.35 2.56
C TYR A 45 7.24 -8.56 3.95
N ASP A 46 7.66 -7.73 4.86
CA ASP A 46 7.13 -7.75 6.23
C ASP A 46 5.88 -6.91 6.36
N VAL A 47 5.75 -5.87 5.52
CA VAL A 47 4.57 -5.01 5.49
C VAL A 47 4.41 -4.48 4.07
N ILE A 48 3.17 -4.36 3.63
CA ILE A 48 2.82 -3.72 2.36
C ILE A 48 1.99 -2.48 2.69
N VAL A 49 2.45 -1.33 2.25
CA VAL A 49 1.70 -0.08 2.33
C VAL A 49 1.07 0.15 0.97
N LEU A 50 -0.24 0.18 0.91
CA LEU A 50 -0.97 0.04 -0.34
C LEU A 50 -2.04 1.13 -0.45
N ASP A 51 -1.89 1.99 -1.45
CA ASP A 51 -2.91 3.01 -1.71
C ASP A 51 -4.16 2.35 -2.29
N VAL A 52 -5.32 2.85 -1.90
CA VAL A 52 -6.58 2.35 -2.43
C VAL A 52 -6.74 2.76 -3.89
N MET A 53 -6.48 4.03 -4.21
CA MET A 53 -6.71 4.57 -5.55
C MET A 53 -5.44 4.47 -6.37
N LEU A 54 -5.32 3.41 -7.14
CA LEU A 54 -4.14 3.15 -7.95
C LEU A 54 -4.52 2.98 -9.41
N PRO A 55 -3.65 3.39 -10.34
CA PRO A 55 -3.86 3.06 -11.73
C PRO A 55 -3.62 1.58 -12.02
N LYS A 56 -4.16 1.11 -13.10
CA LYS A 56 -4.04 -0.24 -13.64
C LYS A 56 -4.77 -1.30 -12.82
N LEU A 57 -4.62 -1.29 -11.49
CA LEU A 57 -5.29 -2.24 -10.63
C LEU A 57 -5.42 -1.57 -9.27
N ASP A 58 -6.63 -1.31 -8.81
CA ASP A 58 -6.78 -0.58 -7.57
C ASP A 58 -6.34 -1.40 -6.35
N GLY A 59 -6.09 -0.69 -5.25
CA GLY A 59 -5.52 -1.32 -4.06
C GLY A 59 -6.42 -2.35 -3.42
N LEU A 60 -7.74 -2.16 -3.50
CA LEU A 60 -8.66 -3.14 -2.93
C LEU A 60 -8.54 -4.47 -3.66
N GLU A 61 -8.43 -4.41 -4.97
CA GLU A 61 -8.29 -5.62 -5.76
C GLU A 61 -6.91 -6.27 -5.55
N VAL A 62 -5.87 -5.46 -5.40
CA VAL A 62 -4.54 -6.00 -5.09
C VAL A 62 -4.60 -6.79 -3.79
N ALA A 63 -5.19 -6.22 -2.75
CA ALA A 63 -5.30 -6.91 -1.46
C ALA A 63 -6.08 -8.21 -1.60
N ARG A 64 -7.19 -8.17 -2.33
CA ARG A 64 -8.02 -9.36 -2.52
C ARG A 64 -7.24 -10.46 -3.23
N ARG A 65 -6.50 -10.10 -4.27
CA ARG A 65 -5.71 -11.09 -5.02
C ARG A 65 -4.57 -11.67 -4.20
N LEU A 66 -3.95 -10.84 -3.37
CA LEU A 66 -2.90 -11.34 -2.49
C LEU A 66 -3.45 -12.34 -1.50
N ARG A 67 -4.61 -12.07 -0.90
CA ARG A 67 -5.21 -13.01 0.03
C ARG A 67 -5.66 -14.29 -0.67
N SER A 68 -6.17 -14.17 -1.90
CA SER A 68 -6.51 -15.36 -2.68
C SER A 68 -5.29 -16.22 -2.99
N ALA A 69 -4.13 -15.61 -3.11
CA ALA A 69 -2.89 -16.33 -3.36
C ALA A 69 -2.21 -16.79 -2.07
N HIS A 70 -2.90 -16.64 -0.94
CA HIS A 70 -2.40 -17.06 0.38
C HIS A 70 -1.17 -16.27 0.84
N VAL A 71 -1.03 -15.05 0.37
CA VAL A 71 -0.02 -14.14 0.89
C VAL A 71 -0.59 -13.51 2.15
N SER A 72 0.06 -13.75 3.28
CA SER A 72 -0.43 -13.29 4.58
C SER A 72 0.27 -12.04 5.09
N THR A 73 1.14 -11.46 4.30
CA THR A 73 1.86 -10.24 4.69
C THR A 73 0.87 -9.17 5.15
N PRO A 74 1.12 -8.51 6.29
CA PRO A 74 0.25 -7.43 6.74
C PRO A 74 0.16 -6.31 5.70
N ILE A 75 -1.04 -5.83 5.48
CA ILE A 75 -1.32 -4.78 4.51
C ILE A 75 -1.92 -3.59 5.24
N LEU A 76 -1.26 -2.43 5.10
CA LEU A 76 -1.76 -1.17 5.59
C LEU A 76 -2.27 -0.38 4.40
N MET A 77 -3.58 -0.13 4.37
CA MET A 77 -4.19 0.65 3.29
C MET A 77 -4.04 2.13 3.54
N LEU A 78 -3.68 2.86 2.49
CA LEU A 78 -3.73 4.32 2.52
C LEU A 78 -4.99 4.75 1.77
N THR A 79 -5.73 5.67 2.35
CA THR A 79 -6.96 6.15 1.72
C THR A 79 -7.08 7.64 1.93
N ALA A 80 -7.71 8.32 0.97
CA ALA A 80 -7.97 9.75 1.12
C ALA A 80 -9.05 9.96 2.19
N ARG A 81 -8.99 11.14 2.81
CA ARG A 81 -9.90 11.44 3.91
C ARG A 81 -11.37 11.34 3.50
N ASP A 82 -11.69 11.72 2.28
CA ASP A 82 -13.07 11.72 1.80
C ASP A 82 -13.51 10.36 1.26
N GLU A 83 -12.67 9.34 1.42
CA GLU A 83 -13.01 8.00 0.98
C GLU A 83 -13.21 7.07 2.16
N ILE A 84 -13.85 7.59 3.20
CA ILE A 84 -14.04 6.83 4.44
C ILE A 84 -14.76 5.51 4.21
N SER A 85 -15.73 5.48 3.30
CA SER A 85 -16.45 4.25 3.00
C SER A 85 -15.53 3.17 2.45
N ASP A 86 -14.41 3.54 1.86
CA ASP A 86 -13.48 2.56 1.32
C ASP A 86 -12.69 1.85 2.40
N LYS A 87 -12.64 2.41 3.61
CA LYS A 87 -11.96 1.75 4.74
C LYS A 87 -12.59 0.41 5.03
N VAL A 88 -13.92 0.37 5.08
CA VAL A 88 -14.62 -0.86 5.35
C VAL A 88 -14.35 -1.87 4.23
N LYS A 89 -14.42 -1.41 2.99
CA LYS A 89 -14.14 -2.28 1.86
C LYS A 89 -12.72 -2.81 1.89
N GLY A 90 -11.77 -1.96 2.28
CA GLY A 90 -10.38 -2.37 2.39
C GLY A 90 -10.20 -3.49 3.39
N LEU A 91 -10.82 -3.38 4.55
CA LEU A 91 -10.72 -4.42 5.56
C LEU A 91 -11.44 -5.69 5.09
N ASP A 92 -12.59 -5.53 4.43
CA ASP A 92 -13.33 -6.68 3.93
C ASP A 92 -12.55 -7.45 2.87
N CYS A 93 -11.70 -6.79 2.11
CA CYS A 93 -10.94 -7.48 1.06
C CYS A 93 -9.63 -8.05 1.58
N GLY A 94 -9.35 -7.94 2.88
CA GLY A 94 -8.21 -8.62 3.46
C GLY A 94 -7.10 -7.73 3.97
N ALA A 95 -7.27 -6.41 3.94
CA ALA A 95 -6.29 -5.51 4.55
C ALA A 95 -6.37 -5.65 6.08
N ASP A 96 -5.24 -5.45 6.73
CA ASP A 96 -5.18 -5.58 8.18
C ASP A 96 -5.54 -4.29 8.89
N ASP A 97 -5.28 -3.17 8.24
CA ASP A 97 -5.53 -1.87 8.85
C ASP A 97 -5.55 -0.84 7.73
N TYR A 98 -5.93 0.37 8.09
CA TYR A 98 -5.93 1.47 7.14
C TYR A 98 -5.49 2.75 7.83
N MET A 99 -5.06 3.71 7.01
CA MET A 99 -4.69 5.02 7.50
C MET A 99 -5.09 6.03 6.44
N THR A 100 -5.68 7.14 6.86
CA THR A 100 -5.92 8.22 5.90
C THR A 100 -4.59 8.84 5.53
N LYS A 101 -4.49 9.30 4.30
CA LYS A 101 -3.29 9.99 3.86
C LYS A 101 -3.09 11.16 4.80
N PRO A 102 -1.93 11.22 5.44
CA PRO A 102 -1.80 12.02 6.66
C PRO A 102 -1.68 13.50 6.41
N PHE A 103 -1.51 13.91 5.19
CA PHE A 103 -1.17 15.28 5.01
C PHE A 103 -1.82 15.83 3.80
N ASP A 104 -2.13 17.05 3.95
CA ASP A 104 -2.55 17.85 2.86
C ASP A 104 -1.33 18.58 2.36
N THR A 105 -0.77 18.09 1.28
CA THR A 105 0.45 18.65 0.75
C THR A 105 0.24 19.96 0.03
N SER A 106 -0.98 20.40 -0.07
CA SER A 106 -1.25 21.69 -0.69
C SER A 106 -0.75 22.83 0.18
N GLU A 107 -0.49 22.59 1.43
CA GLU A 107 0.02 23.64 2.29
C GLU A 107 1.41 23.99 1.97
#